data_5496c530633663b96065b31c03b40ccb
#
_entry.id   5496c530633663b96065b31c03b40ccb
#
_cell.length_a   1.000
_cell.length_b   1.000
_cell.length_c   1.000
_cell.angle_alpha   90.00
_cell.angle_beta   90.00
_cell.angle_gamma   90.00
#
_symmetry.space_group_name_H-M   'P 1'
#
loop_
_entity.id
_entity.type
_entity.pdbx_description
1 polymer ?
#
loop_
_entity_poly.entity_id
_entity_poly.type
_entity_poly.pdbx_seq_one_letter_code
_entity_poly.pdbx_strand_id
1 'polypeptide(L)'
;MGIKFSGSDAGGFRFDFSGANSAAGGSEGSAAPKRERKPRKAVGTPGKRIAINSLVTLLVGAVYFYLELPAINLHAEEFYGFVLLLCAVYCGCALLTSGFQGEGAKGYFRFVKKQCTVPFFLAAGLLALAVVGGVASWVVFRAGSYQKLLTVQSGDFSSEIAEVAYDRIPMLDKDSAEKLGDRKLGELSDMVSQFEVSEDYTQINYHGRPVRVTPLRYGDIIKWFNNRSAGLPAYLIIDMVDQSVDVVRLDEGMKYTTAEHFSRNLYRHLRFQYPTFMFEEPVFEIDEDGTPYWVCAKKEKTIGLFGGTDNNGAVLVNAVTGESEYLTEPPEWVDHVYSAELIIEQYDYYGMYHNGFINSILGQRDVTVTTDGYNYIAEGDDVYLYTGVTSVGGDESNVGFLLSNQRTKETKYYPCAGATEYSAMDSAEGQVQNLRYTATFPLLLNVAEQPTYFMALKDASELVKMYAMVNVNQYQIVATGATVAECESNYRQMLRQSNLISDDQTGIDQPVETDRRSLEGVIAEIRSAVVDGNSIYFLRFTGETDFTVRMSAADVPYAPLLNVGDRVCVWYYDGHVSEFWIEACDLELLPVSMPAEPDDAQPSGGVDA
;
A
#
# COMPACT_ATOMS: atom_id res chain seq x y z
N MET A 1 0.29 -21.16 -11.09
CA MET A 1 -0.27 -22.16 -10.15
C MET A 1 -0.03 -21.54 -8.79
N GLY A 2 -0.94 -20.66 -8.40
CA GLY A 2 -0.81 -19.84 -7.21
C GLY A 2 -1.28 -20.59 -5.98
N ILE A 3 -0.47 -20.63 -4.95
CA ILE A 3 -0.87 -21.09 -3.62
C ILE A 3 -1.21 -19.82 -2.82
N LYS A 4 -2.50 -19.58 -2.62
CA LYS A 4 -2.98 -18.60 -1.66
C LYS A 4 -2.79 -19.17 -0.26
N PHE A 5 -1.99 -18.53 0.56
CA PHE A 5 -2.02 -18.74 2.01
C PHE A 5 -3.06 -17.78 2.60
N SER A 6 -4.20 -18.33 3.00
CA SER A 6 -5.15 -17.70 3.90
C SER A 6 -4.76 -18.09 5.32
N GLY A 7 -4.53 -17.12 6.18
CA GLY A 7 -4.24 -17.32 7.58
C GLY A 7 -5.45 -17.73 8.41
N SER A 8 -5.15 -18.12 9.66
CA SER A 8 -5.99 -18.54 10.78
C SER A 8 -6.59 -19.94 10.69
N ASP A 9 -5.98 -20.89 11.43
CA ASP A 9 -6.61 -21.48 12.62
C ASP A 9 -5.63 -22.43 13.29
N ALA A 10 -5.49 -22.30 14.59
CA ALA A 10 -4.74 -23.20 15.47
C ALA A 10 -5.40 -24.58 15.48
N GLY A 11 -4.89 -25.52 14.69
CA GLY A 11 -5.32 -26.90 14.64
C GLY A 11 -4.14 -27.85 14.67
N GLY A 12 -3.82 -28.37 15.86
CA GLY A 12 -2.76 -29.35 16.02
C GLY A 12 -2.97 -30.57 15.13
N PHE A 13 -1.95 -30.91 14.36
CA PHE A 13 -1.86 -32.16 13.64
C PHE A 13 -1.75 -33.31 14.64
N ARG A 14 -2.84 -34.05 14.83
CA ARG A 14 -2.90 -35.28 15.58
C ARG A 14 -2.71 -36.42 14.58
N PHE A 15 -1.56 -37.04 14.60
CA PHE A 15 -1.35 -38.33 13.92
C PHE A 15 -2.01 -39.43 14.77
N ASP A 16 -3.14 -39.93 14.30
CA ASP A 16 -3.81 -41.09 14.91
C ASP A 16 -3.24 -42.39 14.30
N PHE A 17 -2.40 -43.05 15.07
CA PHE A 17 -2.02 -44.43 14.83
C PHE A 17 -2.94 -45.35 15.66
N SER A 18 -4.16 -45.59 15.20
CA SER A 18 -4.98 -46.59 15.81
C SER A 18 -5.60 -47.54 14.77
N GLY A 19 -5.14 -48.74 14.84
CA GLY A 19 -6.02 -49.87 14.85
C GLY A 19 -6.38 -50.56 13.55
N ALA A 20 -5.79 -51.68 13.36
CA ALA A 20 -6.55 -52.82 12.83
C ALA A 20 -6.00 -54.09 13.47
N ASN A 21 -6.58 -54.46 14.60
CA ASN A 21 -6.60 -55.84 15.03
C ASN A 21 -8.06 -56.29 15.00
N SER A 22 -8.36 -57.24 14.13
CA SER A 22 -9.13 -58.44 14.41
C SER A 22 -9.76 -59.01 13.14
N ALA A 23 -9.37 -60.20 12.75
CA ALA A 23 -10.28 -61.32 12.66
C ALA A 23 -9.52 -62.54 12.19
N ALA A 24 -9.53 -63.55 13.01
CA ALA A 24 -9.04 -64.88 12.68
C ALA A 24 -9.95 -65.56 11.64
N GLY A 25 -9.34 -66.18 10.62
CA GLY A 25 -10.03 -67.03 9.68
C GLY A 25 -8.96 -67.78 8.89
N GLY A 26 -8.64 -68.99 9.27
CA GLY A 26 -7.68 -69.85 8.60
C GLY A 26 -8.09 -70.20 7.18
N SER A 27 -7.15 -70.08 6.27
CA SER A 27 -7.04 -70.90 5.07
C SER A 27 -5.56 -71.03 4.76
N GLU A 28 -5.06 -72.27 4.76
CA GLU A 28 -3.76 -72.64 4.25
C GLU A 28 -3.70 -72.30 2.78
N GLY A 29 -3.08 -71.13 2.48
CA GLY A 29 -2.76 -70.66 1.15
C GLY A 29 -1.26 -70.67 1.00
N SER A 30 -0.76 -71.56 0.13
CA SER A 30 0.58 -71.69 -0.38
C SER A 30 1.31 -70.31 -0.43
N ALA A 31 2.33 -70.14 0.38
CA ALA A 31 3.21 -68.97 0.35
C ALA A 31 3.94 -68.96 -0.99
N ALA A 32 3.59 -68.02 -1.85
CA ALA A 32 4.37 -67.73 -3.05
C ALA A 32 5.83 -67.41 -2.63
N PRO A 33 6.81 -67.95 -3.36
CA PRO A 33 8.23 -67.79 -3.02
C PRO A 33 8.55 -66.30 -2.99
N LYS A 34 9.04 -65.78 -1.85
CA LYS A 34 9.61 -64.43 -1.75
C LYS A 34 10.67 -64.33 -2.81
N ARG A 35 10.42 -63.53 -3.87
CA ARG A 35 11.41 -63.20 -4.88
C ARG A 35 12.64 -62.67 -4.15
N GLU A 36 13.67 -63.46 -4.06
CA GLU A 36 15.01 -63.00 -3.60
C GLU A 36 15.43 -61.81 -4.47
N ARG A 37 15.40 -60.62 -3.91
CA ARG A 37 15.93 -59.45 -4.58
C ARG A 37 17.44 -59.64 -4.75
N LYS A 38 17.91 -59.78 -6.01
CA LYS A 38 19.33 -59.87 -6.30
C LYS A 38 20.09 -58.76 -5.57
N PRO A 39 21.24 -59.08 -4.93
CA PRO A 39 22.03 -58.09 -4.21
C PRO A 39 22.46 -56.97 -5.16
N ARG A 40 22.10 -55.73 -4.82
CA ARG A 40 22.59 -54.57 -5.57
C ARG A 40 24.10 -54.43 -5.34
N LYS A 41 24.89 -54.47 -6.40
CA LYS A 41 26.32 -54.26 -6.31
C LYS A 41 26.63 -52.77 -6.09
N ALA A 42 27.57 -52.47 -5.21
CA ALA A 42 28.07 -51.10 -5.00
C ALA A 42 28.72 -50.56 -6.30
N VAL A 43 28.52 -49.28 -6.59
CA VAL A 43 29.05 -48.61 -7.78
C VAL A 43 30.54 -48.26 -7.56
N GLY A 44 31.47 -48.93 -8.26
CA GLY A 44 32.89 -48.56 -8.27
C GLY A 44 33.59 -48.53 -6.90
N THR A 45 34.68 -47.78 -6.84
CA THR A 45 35.46 -47.56 -5.61
C THR A 45 34.80 -46.56 -4.64
N PRO A 46 35.12 -46.56 -3.34
CA PRO A 46 34.57 -45.58 -2.38
C PRO A 46 34.75 -44.11 -2.80
N GLY A 47 35.92 -43.74 -3.33
CA GLY A 47 36.18 -42.39 -3.82
C GLY A 47 35.33 -42.00 -5.02
N LYS A 48 35.10 -42.93 -5.96
CA LYS A 48 34.22 -42.70 -7.11
C LYS A 48 32.77 -42.49 -6.66
N ARG A 49 32.28 -43.21 -5.64
CA ARG A 49 30.94 -43.00 -5.07
C ARG A 49 30.80 -41.63 -4.44
N ILE A 50 31.79 -41.21 -3.61
CA ILE A 50 31.79 -39.87 -3.00
C ILE A 50 31.73 -38.83 -4.12
N ALA A 51 32.54 -38.93 -5.15
CA ALA A 51 32.56 -37.98 -6.26
C ALA A 51 31.19 -37.91 -7.00
N ILE A 52 30.57 -39.06 -7.29
CA ILE A 52 29.26 -39.11 -7.92
C ILE A 52 28.18 -38.50 -7.02
N ASN A 53 28.16 -38.89 -5.74
CA ASN A 53 27.17 -38.37 -4.79
C ASN A 53 27.31 -36.84 -4.62
N SER A 54 28.54 -36.34 -4.49
CA SER A 54 28.82 -34.90 -4.39
C SER A 54 28.42 -34.13 -5.64
N LEU A 55 28.72 -34.69 -6.83
CA LEU A 55 28.36 -34.08 -8.11
C LEU A 55 26.83 -33.97 -8.26
N VAL A 56 26.10 -35.06 -7.98
CA VAL A 56 24.64 -35.04 -8.04
C VAL A 56 24.06 -34.08 -7.04
N THR A 57 24.59 -34.03 -5.80
CA THR A 57 24.15 -33.11 -4.78
C THR A 57 24.39 -31.65 -5.19
N LEU A 58 25.55 -31.33 -5.76
CA LEU A 58 25.86 -29.98 -6.27
C LEU A 58 24.94 -29.60 -7.45
N LEU A 59 24.67 -30.53 -8.37
CA LEU A 59 23.73 -30.24 -9.46
C LEU A 59 22.30 -29.97 -8.98
N VAL A 60 21.80 -30.80 -8.05
CA VAL A 60 20.48 -30.58 -7.43
C VAL A 60 20.49 -29.29 -6.65
N GLY A 61 21.57 -29.01 -5.93
CA GLY A 61 21.72 -27.75 -5.18
C GLY A 61 21.72 -26.52 -6.09
N ALA A 62 22.42 -26.59 -7.23
CA ALA A 62 22.45 -25.50 -8.20
C ALA A 62 21.05 -25.24 -8.81
N VAL A 63 20.33 -26.32 -9.15
CA VAL A 63 18.96 -26.19 -9.66
C VAL A 63 18.03 -25.63 -8.59
N TYR A 64 18.09 -26.13 -7.36
CA TYR A 64 17.28 -25.61 -6.26
C TYR A 64 17.60 -24.15 -5.98
N PHE A 65 18.88 -23.78 -5.87
CA PHE A 65 19.30 -22.39 -5.66
C PHE A 65 18.80 -21.47 -6.75
N TYR A 66 18.82 -21.92 -8.01
CA TYR A 66 18.33 -21.14 -9.14
C TYR A 66 16.80 -20.93 -9.12
N LEU A 67 16.05 -21.92 -8.63
CA LEU A 67 14.58 -21.87 -8.60
C LEU A 67 14.04 -21.16 -7.36
N GLU A 68 14.56 -21.52 -6.17
CA GLU A 68 14.02 -21.07 -4.88
C GLU A 68 14.77 -19.85 -4.29
N LEU A 69 15.96 -19.55 -4.79
CA LEU A 69 16.75 -18.38 -4.44
C LEU A 69 16.99 -18.20 -2.91
N PRO A 70 17.35 -19.22 -2.13
CA PRO A 70 17.55 -19.08 -0.69
C PRO A 70 18.72 -18.13 -0.38
N ALA A 71 18.57 -17.26 0.64
CA ALA A 71 19.67 -16.46 1.11
C ALA A 71 20.75 -17.35 1.77
N ILE A 72 22.01 -17.13 1.43
CA ILE A 72 23.13 -17.84 2.06
C ILE A 72 23.51 -17.13 3.37
N ASN A 73 22.60 -17.20 4.34
CA ASN A 73 22.69 -16.47 5.60
C ASN A 73 22.19 -17.34 6.76
N LEU A 74 22.93 -17.39 7.86
CA LEU A 74 22.55 -18.16 9.05
C LEU A 74 21.30 -17.62 9.75
N HIS A 75 20.94 -16.38 9.51
CA HIS A 75 19.71 -15.75 10.03
C HIS A 75 18.47 -16.04 9.16
N ALA A 76 18.67 -16.60 7.95
CA ALA A 76 17.60 -16.95 7.03
C ALA A 76 17.13 -18.40 7.29
N GLU A 77 15.84 -18.60 7.50
CA GLU A 77 15.27 -19.94 7.73
C GLU A 77 15.40 -20.84 6.49
N GLU A 78 15.23 -20.29 5.30
CA GLU A 78 15.38 -20.98 4.02
C GLU A 78 16.76 -21.56 3.81
N PHE A 79 17.82 -20.97 4.41
CA PHE A 79 19.18 -21.50 4.37
C PHE A 79 19.27 -22.90 5.00
N TYR A 80 18.61 -23.08 6.16
CA TYR A 80 18.59 -24.38 6.83
C TYR A 80 17.87 -25.42 5.99
N GLY A 81 16.72 -25.06 5.41
CA GLY A 81 16.00 -25.92 4.47
C GLY A 81 16.86 -26.35 3.27
N PHE A 82 17.58 -25.40 2.70
CA PHE A 82 18.48 -25.64 1.57
C PHE A 82 19.61 -26.63 1.94
N VAL A 83 20.34 -26.38 3.02
CA VAL A 83 21.46 -27.25 3.41
C VAL A 83 20.98 -28.62 3.87
N LEU A 84 19.84 -28.72 4.57
CA LEU A 84 19.22 -29.98 4.95
C LEU A 84 18.79 -30.79 3.72
N LEU A 85 18.24 -30.13 2.69
CA LEU A 85 17.94 -30.76 1.40
C LEU A 85 19.21 -31.35 0.76
N LEU A 86 20.31 -30.60 0.72
CA LEU A 86 21.59 -31.09 0.17
C LEU A 86 22.09 -32.32 0.94
N CYS A 87 21.99 -32.30 2.27
CA CYS A 87 22.34 -33.44 3.12
C CYS A 87 21.45 -34.66 2.80
N ALA A 88 20.15 -34.47 2.63
CA ALA A 88 19.20 -35.54 2.30
C ALA A 88 19.47 -36.11 0.90
N VAL A 89 19.73 -35.27 -0.09
CA VAL A 89 20.09 -35.72 -1.47
C VAL A 89 21.37 -36.54 -1.46
N TYR A 90 22.41 -36.05 -0.75
CA TYR A 90 23.66 -36.80 -0.63
C TYR A 90 23.44 -38.17 0.01
N CYS A 91 22.70 -38.27 1.11
CA CYS A 91 22.36 -39.51 1.79
C CYS A 91 21.55 -40.44 0.90
N GLY A 92 20.59 -39.92 0.14
CA GLY A 92 19.81 -40.66 -0.84
C GLY A 92 20.70 -41.25 -1.96
N CYS A 93 21.59 -40.44 -2.52
CA CYS A 93 22.59 -40.89 -3.50
C CYS A 93 23.51 -41.95 -2.91
N ALA A 94 23.96 -41.79 -1.66
CA ALA A 94 24.80 -42.79 -1.00
C ALA A 94 24.07 -44.12 -0.78
N LEU A 95 22.79 -44.12 -0.49
CA LEU A 95 21.95 -45.34 -0.43
C LEU A 95 21.93 -46.07 -1.79
N LEU A 96 21.76 -45.33 -2.88
CA LEU A 96 21.69 -45.89 -4.23
C LEU A 96 23.03 -46.42 -4.69
N THR A 97 24.13 -45.70 -4.42
CA THR A 97 25.48 -46.04 -4.93
C THR A 97 26.22 -47.04 -4.06
N SER A 98 25.90 -47.16 -2.77
CA SER A 98 26.58 -48.07 -1.83
C SER A 98 26.19 -49.54 -1.96
N GLY A 99 25.10 -49.83 -2.69
CA GLY A 99 24.54 -51.19 -2.75
C GLY A 99 23.94 -51.67 -1.43
N PHE A 100 23.59 -50.70 -0.54
CA PHE A 100 23.02 -51.02 0.78
C PHE A 100 21.74 -51.84 0.66
N GLN A 101 21.69 -52.94 1.41
CA GLN A 101 20.49 -53.79 1.59
C GLN A 101 20.14 -53.73 3.07
N GLY A 102 18.91 -53.24 3.38
CA GLY A 102 18.44 -52.99 4.73
C GLY A 102 18.53 -54.24 5.62
N GLU A 103 19.49 -54.24 6.56
CA GLU A 103 19.69 -55.28 7.58
C GLU A 103 19.24 -54.75 8.99
N GLY A 104 18.04 -54.16 9.05
CA GLY A 104 17.50 -53.61 10.29
C GLY A 104 18.23 -52.38 10.81
N ALA A 105 17.88 -51.91 12.02
CA ALA A 105 18.41 -50.65 12.60
C ALA A 105 19.96 -50.63 12.73
N LYS A 106 20.59 -51.74 13.09
CA LYS A 106 22.05 -51.84 13.21
C LYS A 106 22.75 -51.68 11.83
N GLY A 107 22.16 -52.17 10.78
CA GLY A 107 22.66 -52.02 9.41
C GLY A 107 22.61 -50.56 8.96
N TYR A 108 21.49 -49.86 9.21
CA TYR A 108 21.33 -48.44 8.93
C TYR A 108 22.34 -47.60 9.69
N PHE A 109 22.53 -47.86 11.00
CA PHE A 109 23.49 -47.11 11.80
C PHE A 109 24.93 -47.29 11.25
N ARG A 110 25.30 -48.50 10.87
CA ARG A 110 26.61 -48.77 10.24
C ARG A 110 26.76 -48.08 8.90
N PHE A 111 25.69 -48.01 8.09
CA PHE A 111 25.65 -47.30 6.81
C PHE A 111 25.90 -45.80 7.02
N VAL A 112 25.10 -45.15 7.88
CA VAL A 112 25.22 -43.71 8.20
C VAL A 112 26.64 -43.39 8.68
N LYS A 113 27.16 -44.16 9.65
CA LYS A 113 28.54 -43.98 10.17
C LYS A 113 29.62 -44.12 9.08
N LYS A 114 29.41 -44.91 8.01
CA LYS A 114 30.44 -45.15 7.01
C LYS A 114 30.30 -44.27 5.78
N GLN A 115 29.09 -43.88 5.39
CA GLN A 115 28.80 -43.23 4.12
C GLN A 115 28.23 -41.80 4.26
N CYS A 116 27.52 -41.50 5.35
CA CYS A 116 26.80 -40.26 5.56
C CYS A 116 27.24 -39.50 6.83
N THR A 117 28.44 -39.77 7.34
CA THR A 117 28.92 -39.15 8.59
C THR A 117 28.95 -37.63 8.48
N VAL A 118 29.54 -37.08 7.43
CA VAL A 118 29.63 -35.62 7.23
C VAL A 118 28.27 -34.97 7.11
N PRO A 119 27.40 -35.35 6.16
CA PRO A 119 26.07 -34.72 6.05
C PRO A 119 25.19 -34.93 7.30
N PHE A 120 25.35 -36.06 8.01
CA PHE A 120 24.63 -36.30 9.26
C PHE A 120 25.03 -35.32 10.36
N PHE A 121 26.35 -35.14 10.63
CA PHE A 121 26.80 -34.19 11.63
C PHE A 121 26.56 -32.74 11.23
N LEU A 122 26.63 -32.40 9.94
CA LEU A 122 26.27 -31.09 9.44
C LEU A 122 24.78 -30.80 9.69
N ALA A 123 23.89 -31.73 9.30
CA ALA A 123 22.46 -31.57 9.54
C ALA A 123 22.12 -31.50 11.03
N ALA A 124 22.72 -32.38 11.85
CA ALA A 124 22.52 -32.35 13.31
C ALA A 124 23.02 -31.05 13.94
N GLY A 125 24.18 -30.57 13.51
CA GLY A 125 24.74 -29.28 13.97
C GLY A 125 23.89 -28.09 13.60
N LEU A 126 23.38 -28.04 12.36
CA LEU A 126 22.48 -26.98 11.92
C LEU A 126 21.14 -27.02 12.65
N LEU A 127 20.57 -28.21 12.85
CA LEU A 127 19.33 -28.35 13.65
C LEU A 127 19.54 -27.92 15.10
N ALA A 128 20.67 -28.31 15.71
CA ALA A 128 21.02 -27.87 17.06
C ALA A 128 21.19 -26.34 17.12
N LEU A 129 21.87 -25.75 16.12
CA LEU A 129 22.03 -24.30 16.00
C LEU A 129 20.67 -23.61 15.85
N ALA A 130 19.78 -24.12 14.99
CA ALA A 130 18.44 -23.57 14.79
C ALA A 130 17.61 -23.62 16.07
N VAL A 131 17.64 -24.75 16.82
CA VAL A 131 16.90 -24.86 18.09
C VAL A 131 17.48 -23.91 19.14
N VAL A 132 18.79 -23.89 19.33
CA VAL A 132 19.44 -22.98 20.30
C VAL A 132 19.21 -21.52 19.89
N GLY A 133 19.37 -21.21 18.62
CA GLY A 133 19.14 -19.88 18.08
C GLY A 133 17.70 -19.44 18.22
N GLY A 134 16.72 -20.31 17.93
CA GLY A 134 15.31 -20.03 18.13
C GLY A 134 14.98 -19.74 19.60
N VAL A 135 15.46 -20.56 20.53
CA VAL A 135 15.28 -20.32 21.98
C VAL A 135 15.94 -19.00 22.40
N ALA A 136 17.16 -18.70 21.91
CA ALA A 136 17.86 -17.46 22.22
C ALA A 136 17.16 -16.22 21.63
N SER A 137 16.37 -16.38 20.56
CA SER A 137 15.58 -15.33 19.94
C SER A 137 14.20 -15.16 20.54
N TRP A 138 13.79 -16.08 21.44
CA TRP A 138 12.40 -16.12 21.89
C TRP A 138 12.05 -14.91 22.76
N VAL A 139 10.90 -14.31 22.45
CA VAL A 139 10.40 -13.09 23.09
C VAL A 139 10.29 -13.21 24.61
N VAL A 140 9.96 -14.42 25.12
CA VAL A 140 9.88 -14.69 26.57
C VAL A 140 11.17 -14.30 27.31
N PHE A 141 12.32 -14.51 26.68
CA PHE A 141 13.64 -14.21 27.26
C PHE A 141 14.20 -12.85 26.82
N ARG A 142 13.64 -12.28 25.76
CA ARG A 142 14.17 -11.10 25.09
C ARG A 142 13.18 -9.94 24.99
N ALA A 143 12.05 -9.97 25.72
CA ALA A 143 11.00 -8.96 25.66
C ALA A 143 11.55 -7.51 25.71
N GLY A 144 12.51 -7.23 26.60
CA GLY A 144 13.13 -5.91 26.67
C GLY A 144 14.05 -5.56 25.49
N SER A 145 14.47 -6.53 24.66
CA SER A 145 15.17 -6.27 23.39
C SER A 145 14.19 -5.99 22.28
N TYR A 146 13.10 -6.76 22.21
CA TYR A 146 12.02 -6.53 21.26
C TYR A 146 11.35 -5.17 21.43
N GLN A 147 11.08 -4.76 22.68
CA GLN A 147 10.55 -3.44 23.01
C GLN A 147 11.41 -2.27 22.49
N LYS A 148 12.70 -2.50 22.27
CA LYS A 148 13.66 -1.47 21.81
C LYS A 148 13.92 -1.47 20.30
N LEU A 149 13.21 -2.30 19.52
CA LEU A 149 13.36 -2.33 18.06
C LEU A 149 12.88 -1.03 17.41
N LEU A 150 11.85 -0.42 18.00
CA LEU A 150 11.33 0.86 17.58
C LEU A 150 11.57 1.90 18.69
N THR A 151 12.05 3.08 18.28
CA THR A 151 12.14 4.24 19.16
C THR A 151 10.91 5.12 18.89
N VAL A 152 10.03 5.25 19.88
CA VAL A 152 8.80 6.02 19.76
C VAL A 152 8.95 7.31 20.56
N GLN A 153 8.74 8.45 19.90
CA GLN A 153 8.70 9.76 20.53
C GLN A 153 7.23 10.15 20.76
N SER A 154 6.95 10.89 21.84
CA SER A 154 5.61 11.44 22.06
C SER A 154 5.53 12.82 21.43
N GLY A 155 4.53 13.04 20.58
CA GLY A 155 4.22 14.31 19.95
C GLY A 155 2.93 14.94 20.50
N ASP A 156 2.68 16.19 20.15
CA ASP A 156 1.42 16.88 20.36
C ASP A 156 0.74 17.10 19.00
N PHE A 157 -0.40 16.45 18.81
CA PHE A 157 -1.11 16.44 17.52
C PHE A 157 -1.44 17.85 17.02
N SER A 158 -1.98 18.69 17.89
CA SER A 158 -2.48 20.02 17.50
C SER A 158 -1.37 21.01 17.11
N SER A 159 -0.16 20.82 17.68
CA SER A 159 0.96 21.74 17.43
C SER A 159 1.95 21.24 16.37
N GLU A 160 2.02 19.93 16.13
CA GLU A 160 2.99 19.33 15.21
C GLU A 160 2.38 18.96 13.86
N ILE A 161 1.10 18.55 13.82
CA ILE A 161 0.43 18.21 12.57
C ILE A 161 -0.24 19.47 12.01
N ALA A 162 0.33 19.99 10.93
CA ALA A 162 -0.25 21.15 10.24
C ALA A 162 -1.58 20.80 9.57
N GLU A 163 -2.44 21.81 9.37
CA GLU A 163 -3.57 21.64 8.45
C GLU A 163 -3.05 21.36 7.05
N VAL A 164 -3.48 20.27 6.47
CA VAL A 164 -3.06 19.87 5.11
C VAL A 164 -3.91 20.63 4.10
N ALA A 165 -3.25 21.22 3.10
CA ALA A 165 -3.95 21.81 1.97
C ALA A 165 -4.69 20.71 1.18
N TYR A 166 -5.94 20.98 0.77
CA TYR A 166 -6.82 19.96 0.16
C TYR A 166 -6.27 19.40 -1.17
N ASP A 167 -5.46 20.18 -1.86
CA ASP A 167 -4.75 19.78 -3.09
C ASP A 167 -3.61 18.78 -2.84
N ARG A 168 -3.39 18.35 -1.60
CA ARG A 168 -2.37 17.38 -1.19
C ARG A 168 -2.92 16.19 -0.44
N ILE A 169 -4.24 16.13 -0.20
CA ILE A 169 -4.85 15.00 0.50
C ILE A 169 -5.00 13.83 -0.47
N PRO A 170 -4.37 12.67 -0.21
CA PRO A 170 -4.54 11.49 -1.03
C PRO A 170 -5.97 10.94 -0.87
N MET A 171 -6.77 11.05 -1.91
CA MET A 171 -8.19 10.67 -1.93
C MET A 171 -8.43 9.29 -2.53
N LEU A 172 -7.37 8.65 -3.06
CA LEU A 172 -7.46 7.43 -3.85
C LEU A 172 -6.78 6.28 -3.11
N ASP A 173 -7.55 5.25 -2.76
CA ASP A 173 -7.00 4.01 -2.25
C ASP A 173 -6.39 3.12 -3.36
N LYS A 174 -5.77 2.01 -2.98
CA LYS A 174 -5.13 1.10 -3.93
C LYS A 174 -6.13 0.51 -4.93
N ASP A 175 -7.30 0.05 -4.45
CA ASP A 175 -8.30 -0.63 -5.29
C ASP A 175 -8.87 0.32 -6.37
N SER A 176 -9.12 1.57 -6.00
CA SER A 176 -9.57 2.61 -6.94
C SER A 176 -8.47 2.96 -7.95
N ALA A 177 -7.20 3.05 -7.52
CA ALA A 177 -6.06 3.27 -8.40
C ALA A 177 -5.91 2.13 -9.43
N GLU A 178 -6.06 0.87 -9.00
CA GLU A 178 -6.05 -0.29 -9.91
C GLU A 178 -7.11 -0.18 -11.00
N LYS A 179 -8.35 0.19 -10.64
CA LYS A 179 -9.44 0.39 -11.61
C LYS A 179 -9.15 1.50 -12.61
N LEU A 180 -8.57 2.61 -12.13
CA LEU A 180 -8.19 3.71 -13.01
C LEU A 180 -7.04 3.33 -13.95
N GLY A 181 -6.02 2.64 -13.44
CA GLY A 181 -4.89 2.14 -14.23
C GLY A 181 -5.32 1.16 -15.31
N ASP A 182 -6.15 0.17 -14.98
CA ASP A 182 -6.69 -0.80 -15.93
C ASP A 182 -7.52 -0.14 -17.03
N ARG A 183 -8.38 0.81 -16.65
CA ARG A 183 -9.16 1.60 -17.60
C ARG A 183 -8.26 2.37 -18.54
N LYS A 184 -7.24 3.03 -18.01
CA LYS A 184 -6.30 3.83 -18.82
C LYS A 184 -5.52 2.96 -19.79
N LEU A 185 -5.02 1.81 -19.36
CA LEU A 185 -4.34 0.87 -20.24
C LEU A 185 -5.29 0.33 -21.34
N GLY A 186 -6.56 0.11 -21.01
CA GLY A 186 -7.59 -0.30 -21.97
C GLY A 186 -7.83 0.68 -23.11
N GLU A 187 -7.54 1.96 -22.93
CA GLU A 187 -7.61 3.00 -23.95
C GLU A 187 -6.40 2.96 -24.94
N LEU A 188 -5.32 2.27 -24.58
CA LEU A 188 -4.08 2.22 -25.35
C LEU A 188 -4.01 0.99 -26.25
N SER A 189 -4.50 1.12 -27.48
CA SER A 189 -4.61 0.01 -28.45
C SER A 189 -3.28 -0.65 -28.81
N ASP A 190 -2.17 0.04 -28.67
CA ASP A 190 -0.81 -0.44 -28.94
C ASP A 190 -0.23 -1.29 -27.80
N MET A 191 -0.73 -1.14 -26.58
CA MET A 191 -0.22 -1.82 -25.38
C MET A 191 -1.18 -2.87 -24.83
N VAL A 192 -2.49 -2.63 -24.80
CA VAL A 192 -3.49 -3.46 -24.13
C VAL A 192 -3.50 -4.93 -24.59
N SER A 193 -3.05 -5.20 -25.80
CA SER A 193 -2.97 -6.58 -26.32
C SER A 193 -1.74 -7.37 -25.84
N GLN A 194 -0.73 -6.69 -25.31
CA GLN A 194 0.57 -7.27 -24.95
C GLN A 194 0.87 -7.20 -23.46
N PHE A 195 0.38 -6.16 -22.80
CA PHE A 195 0.70 -5.83 -21.41
C PHE A 195 -0.56 -5.70 -20.57
N GLU A 196 -0.38 -5.87 -19.28
CA GLU A 196 -1.34 -5.62 -18.21
C GLU A 196 -0.70 -4.68 -17.20
N VAL A 197 -1.49 -3.97 -16.40
CA VAL A 197 -0.95 -3.21 -15.26
C VAL A 197 -0.51 -4.20 -14.18
N SER A 198 0.62 -3.97 -13.53
CA SER A 198 1.06 -4.79 -12.41
C SER A 198 0.19 -4.51 -11.17
N GLU A 199 0.14 -5.45 -10.24
CA GLU A 199 -0.46 -5.27 -8.93
C GLU A 199 0.49 -4.55 -7.93
N ASP A 200 1.73 -4.25 -8.38
CA ASP A 200 2.78 -3.58 -7.61
C ASP A 200 2.53 -2.05 -7.59
N TYR A 201 1.47 -1.62 -6.91
CA TYR A 201 1.13 -0.21 -6.73
C TYR A 201 1.81 0.34 -5.47
N THR A 202 2.67 1.31 -5.64
CA THR A 202 3.34 2.02 -4.55
C THR A 202 2.87 3.46 -4.46
N GLN A 203 2.56 3.92 -3.27
CA GLN A 203 2.30 5.34 -3.01
C GLN A 203 3.63 6.03 -2.72
N ILE A 204 3.97 7.05 -3.47
CA ILE A 204 5.17 7.87 -3.29
C ILE A 204 4.83 9.35 -3.25
N ASN A 205 5.77 10.17 -2.81
CA ASN A 205 5.70 11.61 -2.93
C ASN A 205 6.54 12.05 -4.14
N TYR A 206 5.90 12.40 -5.23
CA TYR A 206 6.58 12.80 -6.46
C TYR A 206 6.35 14.29 -6.74
N HIS A 207 7.42 15.07 -6.72
CA HIS A 207 7.36 16.56 -6.84
C HIS A 207 6.41 17.21 -5.83
N GLY A 208 6.38 16.72 -4.60
CA GLY A 208 5.53 17.24 -3.52
C GLY A 208 4.05 16.89 -3.66
N ARG A 209 3.69 15.91 -4.50
CA ARG A 209 2.31 15.40 -4.67
C ARG A 209 2.24 13.91 -4.35
N PRO A 210 1.21 13.46 -3.63
CA PRO A 210 0.98 12.05 -3.40
C PRO A 210 0.52 11.38 -4.70
N VAL A 211 1.31 10.44 -5.20
CA VAL A 211 0.97 9.66 -6.39
C VAL A 211 1.12 8.16 -6.13
N ARG A 212 0.43 7.35 -6.91
CA ARG A 212 0.71 5.91 -6.98
C ARG A 212 1.40 5.59 -8.28
N VAL A 213 2.51 4.85 -8.18
CA VAL A 213 3.24 4.37 -9.34
C VAL A 213 3.13 2.86 -9.46
N THR A 214 3.05 2.37 -10.69
CA THR A 214 3.00 0.94 -10.98
C THR A 214 3.61 0.63 -12.33
N PRO A 215 4.42 -0.43 -12.46
CA PRO A 215 4.93 -0.88 -13.76
C PRO A 215 3.85 -1.64 -14.53
N LEU A 216 4.11 -1.87 -15.80
CA LEU A 216 3.39 -2.87 -16.59
C LEU A 216 3.94 -4.28 -16.31
N ARG A 217 3.16 -5.29 -16.67
CA ARG A 217 3.57 -6.69 -16.73
C ARG A 217 3.19 -7.31 -18.08
N TYR A 218 3.82 -8.42 -18.43
CA TYR A 218 3.45 -9.15 -19.65
C TYR A 218 2.17 -9.96 -19.40
N GLY A 219 1.20 -9.88 -20.31
CA GLY A 219 -0.06 -10.58 -20.15
C GLY A 219 0.07 -12.12 -20.15
N ASP A 220 1.11 -12.67 -20.79
CA ASP A 220 1.48 -14.09 -20.74
C ASP A 220 2.93 -14.34 -21.19
N ILE A 221 3.39 -15.60 -21.06
CA ILE A 221 4.76 -16.03 -21.41
C ILE A 221 5.09 -15.84 -22.91
N ILE A 222 4.10 -15.91 -23.80
CA ILE A 222 4.32 -15.72 -25.24
C ILE A 222 4.55 -14.24 -25.53
N LYS A 223 3.77 -13.38 -24.90
CA LYS A 223 3.91 -11.93 -24.98
C LYS A 223 5.26 -11.48 -24.41
N TRP A 224 5.68 -12.06 -23.27
CA TRP A 224 7.02 -11.86 -22.76
C TRP A 224 8.09 -12.27 -23.78
N PHE A 225 7.99 -13.47 -24.37
CA PHE A 225 8.99 -13.94 -25.33
C PHE A 225 9.13 -13.01 -26.53
N ASN A 226 8.03 -12.45 -27.01
CA ASN A 226 8.00 -11.53 -28.15
C ASN A 226 8.59 -10.16 -27.79
N ASN A 227 8.35 -9.66 -26.59
CA ASN A 227 8.72 -8.30 -26.16
C ASN A 227 10.00 -8.23 -25.29
N ARG A 228 10.56 -9.37 -24.87
CA ARG A 228 11.69 -9.44 -23.92
C ARG A 228 12.95 -8.65 -24.32
N SER A 229 13.17 -8.40 -25.61
CA SER A 229 14.33 -7.63 -26.09
C SER A 229 14.14 -6.14 -25.87
N ALA A 230 12.93 -5.64 -26.05
CA ALA A 230 12.56 -4.26 -25.81
C ALA A 230 12.35 -3.97 -24.31
N GLY A 231 11.82 -4.93 -23.55
CA GLY A 231 11.42 -4.78 -22.16
C GLY A 231 10.00 -4.22 -22.02
N LEU A 232 9.60 -3.85 -20.80
CA LEU A 232 8.33 -3.20 -20.53
C LEU A 232 8.40 -1.71 -20.92
N PRO A 233 7.51 -1.22 -21.80
CA PRO A 233 7.70 0.06 -22.49
C PRO A 233 7.27 1.27 -21.66
N ALA A 234 6.56 1.07 -20.55
CA ALA A 234 5.98 2.16 -19.77
C ALA A 234 5.69 1.74 -18.32
N TYR A 235 5.42 2.74 -17.50
CA TYR A 235 4.80 2.63 -16.19
C TYR A 235 3.70 3.69 -16.06
N LEU A 236 2.85 3.57 -15.04
CA LEU A 236 1.76 4.49 -14.78
C LEU A 236 2.06 5.32 -13.55
N ILE A 237 1.69 6.61 -13.61
CA ILE A 237 1.59 7.51 -12.46
C ILE A 237 0.12 7.86 -12.31
N ILE A 238 -0.42 7.65 -11.12
CA ILE A 238 -1.81 7.95 -10.79
C ILE A 238 -1.79 9.00 -9.69
N ASP A 239 -2.21 10.20 -10.02
CA ASP A 239 -2.35 11.28 -9.05
C ASP A 239 -3.47 10.93 -8.06
N MET A 240 -3.14 10.95 -6.76
CA MET A 240 -4.09 10.54 -5.73
C MET A 240 -5.06 11.64 -5.34
N VAL A 241 -4.85 12.87 -5.80
CA VAL A 241 -5.69 14.03 -5.52
C VAL A 241 -6.72 14.25 -6.62
N ASP A 242 -6.27 14.39 -7.87
CA ASP A 242 -7.16 14.66 -8.99
C ASP A 242 -7.59 13.41 -9.77
N GLN A 243 -7.08 12.24 -9.38
CA GLN A 243 -7.39 10.93 -9.96
C GLN A 243 -7.02 10.80 -11.44
N SER A 244 -6.12 11.65 -11.92
CA SER A 244 -5.60 11.55 -13.27
C SER A 244 -4.59 10.39 -13.39
N VAL A 245 -4.51 9.80 -14.58
CA VAL A 245 -3.60 8.70 -14.88
C VAL A 245 -2.71 9.06 -16.05
N ASP A 246 -1.43 9.16 -15.79
CA ASP A 246 -0.40 9.37 -16.78
C ASP A 246 0.32 8.06 -17.12
N VAL A 247 0.56 7.85 -18.42
CA VAL A 247 1.34 6.72 -18.92
C VAL A 247 2.69 7.23 -19.39
N VAL A 248 3.70 7.00 -18.58
CA VAL A 248 5.07 7.41 -18.89
C VAL A 248 5.72 6.37 -19.78
N ARG A 249 5.98 6.74 -21.03
CA ARG A 249 6.66 5.89 -22.01
C ARG A 249 8.17 6.06 -21.89
N LEU A 250 8.87 4.94 -21.84
CA LEU A 250 10.32 4.90 -21.72
C LEU A 250 10.97 4.77 -23.11
N ASP A 251 12.04 5.51 -23.35
CA ASP A 251 12.87 5.37 -24.56
C ASP A 251 13.52 3.98 -24.63
N GLU A 252 13.99 3.47 -23.49
CA GLU A 252 14.43 2.09 -23.29
C GLU A 252 13.54 1.43 -22.24
N GLY A 253 12.93 0.28 -22.61
CA GLY A 253 12.01 -0.42 -21.73
C GLY A 253 12.70 -1.06 -20.52
N MET A 254 11.95 -1.23 -19.44
CA MET A 254 12.41 -1.92 -18.22
C MET A 254 12.67 -3.40 -18.51
N LYS A 255 13.85 -3.88 -18.14
CA LYS A 255 14.34 -5.23 -18.38
C LYS A 255 14.62 -6.02 -17.11
N TYR A 256 14.58 -5.37 -15.96
CA TYR A 256 14.81 -5.97 -14.64
C TYR A 256 13.60 -5.69 -13.75
N THR A 257 12.63 -6.61 -13.79
CA THR A 257 11.36 -6.46 -13.07
C THR A 257 10.91 -7.79 -12.47
N THR A 258 9.89 -7.74 -11.61
CA THR A 258 9.23 -8.93 -11.06
C THR A 258 8.57 -9.80 -12.16
N ALA A 259 8.11 -9.16 -13.24
CA ALA A 259 7.47 -9.81 -14.38
C ALA A 259 8.45 -10.44 -15.40
N GLU A 260 9.74 -10.17 -15.30
CA GLU A 260 10.75 -10.75 -16.16
C GLU A 260 11.10 -12.19 -15.77
N HIS A 261 11.71 -12.90 -16.70
CA HIS A 261 12.11 -14.29 -16.51
C HIS A 261 13.64 -14.48 -16.56
N PHE A 262 14.09 -15.67 -16.11
CA PHE A 262 15.50 -16.06 -16.07
C PHE A 262 16.37 -15.06 -15.31
N SER A 263 17.49 -14.62 -15.87
CA SER A 263 18.47 -13.74 -15.22
C SER A 263 17.98 -12.30 -15.05
N ARG A 264 16.93 -11.89 -15.75
CA ARG A 264 16.34 -10.57 -15.67
C ARG A 264 15.22 -10.48 -14.62
N ASN A 265 14.73 -11.61 -14.13
CA ASN A 265 13.80 -11.58 -13.00
C ASN A 265 14.48 -10.93 -11.79
N LEU A 266 13.84 -9.92 -11.22
CA LEU A 266 14.39 -9.07 -10.17
C LEU A 266 14.93 -9.86 -8.97
N TYR A 267 14.14 -10.81 -8.44
CA TYR A 267 14.55 -11.64 -7.30
C TYR A 267 15.80 -12.46 -7.58
N ARG A 268 15.92 -12.99 -8.81
CA ARG A 268 17.09 -13.76 -9.22
C ARG A 268 18.29 -12.87 -9.44
N HIS A 269 18.08 -11.71 -10.07
CA HIS A 269 19.13 -10.70 -10.25
C HIS A 269 19.73 -10.30 -8.90
N LEU A 270 18.90 -9.93 -7.93
CA LEU A 270 19.31 -9.61 -6.56
C LEU A 270 20.04 -10.76 -5.88
N ARG A 271 19.50 -11.99 -5.94
CA ARG A 271 20.10 -13.14 -5.27
C ARG A 271 21.48 -13.47 -5.78
N PHE A 272 21.73 -13.32 -7.08
CA PHE A 272 23.04 -13.59 -7.65
C PHE A 272 24.06 -12.46 -7.37
N GLN A 273 23.62 -11.24 -7.18
CA GLN A 273 24.49 -10.13 -6.81
C GLN A 273 24.73 -10.07 -5.29
N TYR A 274 23.69 -10.31 -4.51
CA TYR A 274 23.70 -10.23 -3.05
C TYR A 274 23.29 -11.57 -2.40
N PRO A 275 24.11 -12.63 -2.54
CA PRO A 275 23.71 -13.99 -2.15
C PRO A 275 23.48 -14.16 -0.65
N THR A 276 24.02 -13.28 0.18
CA THR A 276 23.89 -13.33 1.65
C THR A 276 22.84 -12.39 2.22
N PHE A 277 22.29 -11.48 1.42
CA PHE A 277 21.29 -10.52 1.90
C PHE A 277 19.92 -11.22 2.00
N MET A 278 19.18 -10.86 3.03
CA MET A 278 17.76 -11.10 3.12
C MET A 278 17.05 -9.81 2.68
N PHE A 279 16.00 -9.94 1.91
CA PHE A 279 15.25 -8.80 1.41
C PHE A 279 13.81 -8.83 1.91
N GLU A 280 13.22 -7.64 2.11
CA GLU A 280 11.78 -7.45 2.08
C GLU A 280 11.26 -7.61 0.64
N GLU A 281 9.94 -7.55 0.47
CA GLU A 281 9.36 -7.50 -0.86
C GLU A 281 9.78 -6.21 -1.57
N PRO A 282 10.32 -6.30 -2.80
CA PRO A 282 10.75 -5.12 -3.56
C PRO A 282 9.59 -4.19 -3.88
N VAL A 283 9.81 -2.90 -3.74
CA VAL A 283 8.84 -1.84 -4.00
C VAL A 283 9.25 -1.08 -5.27
N PHE A 284 8.27 -0.77 -6.13
CA PHE A 284 8.50 -0.01 -7.36
C PHE A 284 8.39 1.49 -7.08
N GLU A 285 9.43 2.25 -7.36
CA GLU A 285 9.47 3.71 -7.21
C GLU A 285 10.13 4.38 -8.41
N ILE A 286 10.04 5.70 -8.49
CA ILE A 286 10.70 6.51 -9.51
C ILE A 286 11.49 7.62 -8.83
N ASP A 287 12.64 7.98 -9.41
CA ASP A 287 13.38 9.16 -8.96
C ASP A 287 12.73 10.47 -9.47
N GLU A 288 13.26 11.62 -9.06
CA GLU A 288 12.76 12.94 -9.47
C GLU A 288 12.81 13.20 -10.98
N ASP A 289 13.64 12.47 -11.72
CA ASP A 289 13.73 12.55 -13.18
C ASP A 289 12.77 11.55 -13.87
N GLY A 290 12.01 10.76 -13.11
CA GLY A 290 11.09 9.75 -13.60
C GLY A 290 11.78 8.43 -14.01
N THR A 291 13.03 8.20 -13.58
CA THR A 291 13.71 6.92 -13.83
C THR A 291 13.16 5.85 -12.92
N PRO A 292 12.75 4.68 -13.45
CA PRO A 292 12.14 3.62 -12.64
C PRO A 292 13.19 2.79 -11.90
N TYR A 293 12.94 2.57 -10.61
CA TYR A 293 13.75 1.76 -9.71
C TYR A 293 12.91 0.72 -8.95
N TRP A 294 13.59 -0.32 -8.51
CA TRP A 294 13.11 -1.21 -7.47
C TRP A 294 13.90 -0.94 -6.18
N VAL A 295 13.18 -0.56 -5.15
CA VAL A 295 13.72 -0.38 -3.79
C VAL A 295 13.61 -1.73 -3.08
N CYS A 296 14.75 -2.33 -2.74
CA CYS A 296 14.82 -3.66 -2.16
C CYS A 296 15.44 -3.55 -0.76
N ALA A 297 14.60 -3.34 0.25
CA ALA A 297 15.05 -3.16 1.62
C ALA A 297 15.79 -4.39 2.14
N LYS A 298 16.95 -4.18 2.75
CA LYS A 298 17.80 -5.24 3.30
C LYS A 298 17.36 -5.57 4.72
N LYS A 299 16.78 -6.74 4.87
CA LYS A 299 16.31 -7.29 6.14
C LYS A 299 17.46 -7.84 6.99
N GLU A 300 17.43 -7.58 8.27
CA GLU A 300 18.35 -8.15 9.27
C GLU A 300 17.59 -8.73 10.47
N LYS A 301 18.23 -9.69 11.17
CA LYS A 301 17.76 -10.23 12.44
C LYS A 301 18.68 -9.74 13.55
N THR A 302 18.15 -8.92 14.46
CA THR A 302 18.94 -8.20 15.47
C THR A 302 18.90 -8.87 16.85
N ILE A 303 17.96 -9.79 17.09
CA ILE A 303 17.76 -10.47 18.38
C ILE A 303 17.98 -11.97 18.23
N GLY A 304 19.11 -12.46 18.74
CA GLY A 304 19.48 -13.87 18.60
C GLY A 304 19.70 -14.27 17.14
N LEU A 305 19.21 -15.45 16.74
CA LEU A 305 19.44 -15.94 15.38
C LEU A 305 18.30 -15.62 14.43
N PHE A 306 17.05 -15.62 14.91
CA PHE A 306 15.85 -15.48 14.07
C PHE A 306 14.90 -14.36 14.48
N GLY A 307 15.15 -13.68 15.59
CA GLY A 307 14.27 -12.67 16.15
C GLY A 307 14.71 -11.24 15.86
N GLY A 308 13.80 -10.28 16.13
CA GLY A 308 14.05 -8.86 16.00
C GLY A 308 14.32 -8.48 14.55
N THR A 309 13.34 -8.67 13.69
CA THR A 309 13.42 -8.21 12.30
C THR A 309 13.57 -6.71 12.26
N ASP A 310 14.53 -6.22 11.49
CA ASP A 310 14.73 -4.81 11.18
C ASP A 310 15.30 -4.68 9.76
N ASN A 311 15.26 -3.48 9.19
CA ASN A 311 15.88 -3.19 7.91
C ASN A 311 17.14 -2.34 8.12
N ASN A 312 18.14 -2.57 7.27
CA ASN A 312 19.41 -1.85 7.30
C ASN A 312 19.72 -1.38 5.88
N GLY A 313 19.15 -0.22 5.50
CA GLY A 313 19.26 0.32 4.16
C GLY A 313 18.52 -0.47 3.09
N ALA A 314 18.76 -0.13 1.84
CA ALA A 314 18.16 -0.75 0.68
C ALA A 314 19.14 -0.95 -0.47
N VAL A 315 18.87 -1.91 -1.32
CA VAL A 315 19.50 -2.04 -2.65
C VAL A 315 18.56 -1.37 -3.65
N LEU A 316 19.04 -0.35 -4.33
CA LEU A 316 18.35 0.29 -5.44
C LEU A 316 18.73 -0.42 -6.74
N VAL A 317 17.75 -0.89 -7.48
CA VAL A 317 17.96 -1.54 -8.78
C VAL A 317 17.30 -0.72 -9.87
N ASN A 318 18.08 -0.16 -10.78
CA ASN A 318 17.53 0.51 -11.96
C ASN A 318 16.77 -0.51 -12.83
N ALA A 319 15.47 -0.31 -13.02
CA ALA A 319 14.61 -1.27 -13.72
C ALA A 319 14.95 -1.42 -15.21
N VAL A 320 15.60 -0.43 -15.83
CA VAL A 320 16.00 -0.44 -17.24
C VAL A 320 17.35 -1.14 -17.42
N THR A 321 18.38 -0.71 -16.67
CA THR A 321 19.77 -1.18 -16.88
C THR A 321 20.13 -2.40 -16.05
N GLY A 322 19.49 -2.60 -14.89
CA GLY A 322 19.82 -3.61 -13.90
C GLY A 322 21.03 -3.25 -13.03
N GLU A 323 21.57 -2.04 -13.15
CA GLU A 323 22.56 -1.57 -12.20
C GLU A 323 21.97 -1.52 -10.81
N SER A 324 22.73 -1.99 -9.82
CA SER A 324 22.25 -2.07 -8.46
C SER A 324 23.31 -1.58 -7.47
N GLU A 325 22.86 -0.82 -6.48
CA GLU A 325 23.71 -0.26 -5.44
C GLU A 325 23.06 -0.46 -4.07
N TYR A 326 23.86 -0.89 -3.08
CA TYR A 326 23.42 -0.98 -1.70
C TYR A 326 23.76 0.31 -0.96
N LEU A 327 22.75 0.96 -0.39
CA LEU A 327 22.85 2.20 0.37
C LEU A 327 22.32 1.96 1.80
N THR A 328 23.10 2.35 2.79
CA THR A 328 22.65 2.35 4.20
C THR A 328 21.75 3.54 4.51
N GLU A 329 21.92 4.63 3.78
CA GLU A 329 21.10 5.84 3.84
C GLU A 329 20.59 6.11 2.42
N PRO A 330 19.39 5.65 2.07
CA PRO A 330 18.78 5.90 0.76
C PRO A 330 18.54 7.39 0.53
N PRO A 331 18.58 7.86 -0.74
CA PRO A 331 18.33 9.26 -1.09
C PRO A 331 16.89 9.70 -0.75
N GLU A 332 16.65 11.00 -0.72
CA GLU A 332 15.38 11.61 -0.29
C GLU A 332 14.18 11.17 -1.15
N TRP A 333 14.38 10.92 -2.44
CA TRP A 333 13.32 10.45 -3.33
C TRP A 333 12.85 9.01 -3.08
N VAL A 334 13.55 8.24 -2.24
CA VAL A 334 13.12 6.88 -1.84
C VAL A 334 12.16 7.00 -0.68
N ASP A 335 10.93 6.54 -0.85
CA ASP A 335 9.90 6.63 0.17
C ASP A 335 9.81 5.39 1.07
N HIS A 336 10.09 4.19 0.55
CA HIS A 336 9.82 2.93 1.24
C HIS A 336 11.08 2.10 1.50
N VAL A 337 11.63 2.23 2.71
CA VAL A 337 12.71 1.36 3.24
C VAL A 337 12.19 0.47 4.37
N TYR A 338 11.22 0.95 5.13
CA TYR A 338 10.60 0.24 6.25
C TYR A 338 9.13 0.02 5.92
N SER A 339 8.74 -1.25 5.73
CA SER A 339 7.35 -1.59 5.41
C SER A 339 6.40 -1.28 6.57
N ALA A 340 5.12 -1.04 6.26
CA ALA A 340 4.10 -0.80 7.27
C ALA A 340 4.02 -1.96 8.26
N GLU A 341 4.06 -3.19 7.76
CA GLU A 341 4.01 -4.41 8.56
C GLU A 341 5.17 -4.50 9.54
N LEU A 342 6.38 -4.13 9.12
CA LEU A 342 7.55 -4.11 9.99
C LEU A 342 7.41 -3.08 11.11
N ILE A 343 6.96 -1.87 10.79
CA ILE A 343 6.77 -0.79 11.77
C ILE A 343 5.68 -1.17 12.76
N ILE A 344 4.55 -1.70 12.29
CA ILE A 344 3.43 -2.17 13.11
C ILE A 344 3.89 -3.30 14.04
N GLU A 345 4.59 -4.32 13.53
CA GLU A 345 5.12 -5.41 14.36
C GLU A 345 6.06 -4.88 15.45
N GLN A 346 6.93 -3.95 15.09
CA GLN A 346 7.87 -3.36 16.06
C GLN A 346 7.20 -2.45 17.08
N TYR A 347 6.13 -1.71 16.67
CA TYR A 347 5.33 -0.94 17.62
C TYR A 347 4.57 -1.84 18.58
N ASP A 348 3.99 -2.92 18.10
CA ASP A 348 3.30 -3.89 18.95
C ASP A 348 4.26 -4.50 19.98
N TYR A 349 5.49 -4.80 19.59
CA TYR A 349 6.50 -5.21 20.57
C TYR A 349 6.81 -4.09 21.58
N TYR A 350 6.90 -2.85 21.13
CA TYR A 350 7.10 -1.70 22.00
C TYR A 350 5.96 -1.56 23.00
N GLY A 351 4.71 -1.57 22.56
CA GLY A 351 3.51 -1.40 23.41
C GLY A 351 3.24 -2.60 24.31
N MET A 352 3.39 -3.83 23.79
CA MET A 352 3.14 -5.06 24.57
C MET A 352 4.18 -5.29 25.67
N TYR A 353 5.47 -4.99 25.41
CA TYR A 353 6.54 -5.37 26.33
C TYR A 353 7.12 -4.21 27.13
N HIS A 354 6.47 -3.06 27.11
CA HIS A 354 6.88 -1.89 27.88
C HIS A 354 7.07 -2.20 29.38
N ASN A 355 6.16 -2.94 29.98
CA ASN A 355 6.23 -3.40 31.38
C ASN A 355 6.65 -4.88 31.51
N GLY A 356 7.30 -5.43 30.47
CA GLY A 356 7.86 -6.78 30.44
C GLY A 356 6.84 -7.86 30.03
N PHE A 357 7.37 -9.04 29.66
CA PHE A 357 6.60 -10.15 29.11
C PHE A 357 5.46 -10.65 30.00
N ILE A 358 5.70 -10.73 31.33
CA ILE A 358 4.66 -11.24 32.26
C ILE A 358 3.48 -10.28 32.33
N ASN A 359 3.75 -8.97 32.29
CA ASN A 359 2.66 -7.97 32.29
C ASN A 359 1.81 -8.04 31.03
N SER A 360 2.39 -8.33 29.87
CA SER A 360 1.62 -8.42 28.61
C SER A 360 0.57 -9.56 28.63
N ILE A 361 0.77 -10.58 29.48
CA ILE A 361 -0.13 -11.72 29.60
C ILE A 361 -1.09 -11.60 30.77
N LEU A 362 -0.59 -11.25 31.97
CA LEU A 362 -1.36 -11.37 33.22
C LEU A 362 -1.90 -10.03 33.74
N GLY A 363 -1.12 -8.97 33.66
CA GLY A 363 -1.49 -7.67 34.22
C GLY A 363 -2.10 -6.71 33.22
N GLN A 364 -1.63 -6.77 32.00
CA GLN A 364 -2.01 -5.92 30.87
C GLN A 364 -2.08 -4.41 31.16
N ARG A 365 -1.27 -3.98 32.17
CA ARG A 365 -1.24 -2.57 32.56
C ARG A 365 -0.42 -1.80 31.54
N ASP A 366 -1.00 -0.72 31.00
CA ASP A 366 -0.37 0.15 29.98
C ASP A 366 0.11 -0.63 28.75
N VAL A 367 -0.59 -1.71 28.38
CA VAL A 367 -0.31 -2.49 27.19
C VAL A 367 -1.11 -1.92 26.04
N THR A 368 -0.40 -1.52 24.99
CA THR A 368 -1.00 -0.98 23.76
C THR A 368 -0.58 -1.80 22.57
N VAL A 369 -1.42 -1.79 21.54
CA VAL A 369 -1.16 -2.38 20.22
C VAL A 369 -1.74 -1.47 19.16
N THR A 370 -1.33 -1.64 17.92
CA THR A 370 -1.95 -0.96 16.79
C THR A 370 -3.37 -1.46 16.56
N THR A 371 -4.21 -0.63 15.95
CA THR A 371 -5.53 -1.05 15.43
C THR A 371 -5.35 -1.85 14.15
N ASP A 372 -6.39 -2.56 13.73
CA ASP A 372 -6.40 -3.24 12.43
C ASP A 372 -6.47 -2.20 11.31
N GLY A 373 -5.53 -2.26 10.38
CA GLY A 373 -5.45 -1.37 9.23
C GLY A 373 -4.49 -0.20 9.40
N TYR A 374 -4.15 0.39 8.28
CA TYR A 374 -3.25 1.54 8.19
C TYR A 374 -3.47 2.30 6.88
N ASN A 375 -2.96 3.51 6.82
CA ASN A 375 -2.93 4.33 5.62
C ASN A 375 -1.61 5.10 5.53
N TYR A 376 -1.40 5.78 4.42
CA TYR A 376 -0.20 6.56 4.18
C TYR A 376 -0.54 8.04 4.02
N ILE A 377 0.27 8.89 4.62
CA ILE A 377 0.17 10.35 4.53
C ILE A 377 1.47 10.86 3.92
N ALA A 378 1.37 11.71 2.90
CA ALA A 378 2.53 12.43 2.38
C ALA A 378 2.73 13.69 3.20
N GLU A 379 3.88 13.87 3.83
CA GLU A 379 4.24 15.06 4.59
C GLU A 379 5.68 15.47 4.26
N GLY A 380 5.86 16.72 3.86
CA GLY A 380 7.15 17.18 3.35
C GLY A 380 7.48 16.50 2.03
N ASP A 381 8.57 15.74 2.00
CA ASP A 381 9.05 14.95 0.86
C ASP A 381 9.02 13.43 1.14
N ASP A 382 8.37 13.01 2.21
CA ASP A 382 8.36 11.63 2.67
C ASP A 382 6.94 11.07 2.76
N VAL A 383 6.85 9.75 2.74
CA VAL A 383 5.62 9.00 3.04
C VAL A 383 5.65 8.48 4.47
N TYR A 384 4.60 8.80 5.22
CA TYR A 384 4.42 8.36 6.61
C TYR A 384 3.33 7.30 6.70
N LEU A 385 3.64 6.20 7.38
CA LEU A 385 2.63 5.26 7.86
C LEU A 385 1.79 5.94 8.95
N TYR A 386 0.48 5.84 8.83
CA TYR A 386 -0.50 6.19 9.85
C TYR A 386 -1.27 4.94 10.30
N THR A 387 -1.42 4.74 11.60
CA THR A 387 -2.29 3.71 12.20
C THR A 387 -2.77 4.15 13.58
N GLY A 388 -3.94 3.71 13.98
CA GLY A 388 -4.45 3.94 15.34
C GLY A 388 -3.75 3.05 16.36
N VAL A 389 -3.84 3.43 17.61
CA VAL A 389 -3.32 2.69 18.75
C VAL A 389 -4.44 2.48 19.76
N THR A 390 -4.62 1.23 20.19
CA THR A 390 -5.63 0.85 21.17
C THR A 390 -5.01 0.12 22.37
N SER A 391 -5.78 0.01 23.44
CA SER A 391 -5.42 -0.82 24.59
C SER A 391 -5.83 -2.27 24.35
N VAL A 392 -5.05 -3.23 24.86
CA VAL A 392 -5.38 -4.68 24.75
C VAL A 392 -6.62 -5.07 25.57
N GLY A 393 -7.16 -4.16 26.37
CA GLY A 393 -8.23 -4.43 27.36
C GLY A 393 -9.66 -4.53 26.81
N GLY A 394 -9.88 -4.63 25.50
CA GLY A 394 -11.21 -4.89 24.92
C GLY A 394 -12.13 -3.68 24.78
N ASP A 395 -11.63 -2.48 24.97
CA ASP A 395 -12.32 -1.24 24.63
C ASP A 395 -12.10 -0.94 23.15
N GLU A 396 -13.17 -0.82 22.40
CA GLU A 396 -13.16 -0.44 20.96
C GLU A 396 -12.88 1.06 20.77
N SER A 397 -11.87 1.60 21.47
CA SER A 397 -11.51 3.01 21.39
C SER A 397 -10.02 3.20 21.18
N ASN A 398 -9.66 4.17 20.35
CA ASN A 398 -8.28 4.56 20.18
C ASN A 398 -7.80 5.34 21.41
N VAL A 399 -6.57 5.08 21.82
CA VAL A 399 -5.86 5.85 22.86
C VAL A 399 -4.89 6.85 22.25
N GLY A 400 -4.60 6.71 20.96
CA GLY A 400 -3.73 7.59 20.20
C GLY A 400 -3.49 7.11 18.78
N PHE A 401 -2.54 7.75 18.11
CA PHE A 401 -2.15 7.47 16.74
C PHE A 401 -0.64 7.35 16.63
N LEU A 402 -0.22 6.57 15.66
CA LEU A 402 1.17 6.40 15.27
C LEU A 402 1.40 7.01 13.90
N LEU A 403 2.41 7.87 13.78
CA LEU A 403 2.98 8.28 12.51
C LEU A 403 4.43 7.83 12.44
N SER A 404 4.81 7.16 11.37
CA SER A 404 6.17 6.68 11.16
C SER A 404 6.64 6.94 9.74
N ASN A 405 7.75 7.64 9.61
CA ASN A 405 8.41 7.87 8.33
C ASN A 405 8.93 6.55 7.76
N GLN A 406 8.51 6.18 6.55
CA GLN A 406 8.87 4.89 5.97
C GLN A 406 10.29 4.84 5.38
N ARG A 407 10.95 5.98 5.17
CA ARG A 407 12.34 6.04 4.74
C ARG A 407 13.31 5.97 5.93
N THR A 408 13.02 6.70 7.02
CA THR A 408 13.94 6.87 8.16
C THR A 408 13.56 6.06 9.39
N LYS A 409 12.34 5.56 9.47
CA LYS A 409 11.73 4.91 10.64
C LYS A 409 11.57 5.86 11.86
N GLU A 410 11.67 7.19 11.67
CA GLU A 410 11.32 8.12 12.71
C GLU A 410 9.83 7.95 13.07
N THR A 411 9.55 7.65 14.33
CA THR A 411 8.21 7.25 14.77
C THR A 411 7.75 8.12 15.91
N LYS A 412 6.55 8.72 15.75
CA LYS A 412 5.89 9.54 16.76
C LYS A 412 4.54 8.96 17.16
N TYR A 413 4.27 8.99 18.44
CA TYR A 413 2.99 8.64 19.02
C TYR A 413 2.27 9.90 19.50
N TYR A 414 1.04 10.08 19.06
CA TYR A 414 0.18 11.21 19.40
C TYR A 414 -0.96 10.72 20.29
N PRO A 415 -0.97 11.06 21.59
CA PRO A 415 -2.07 10.74 22.49
C PRO A 415 -3.37 11.41 22.02
N CYS A 416 -4.36 10.63 21.65
CA CYS A 416 -5.67 11.13 21.25
C CYS A 416 -6.72 10.04 21.50
N ALA A 417 -7.52 10.21 22.55
CA ALA A 417 -8.59 9.28 22.85
C ALA A 417 -9.80 9.53 21.96
N GLY A 418 -10.33 8.51 21.32
CA GLY A 418 -11.47 8.68 20.43
C GLY A 418 -12.01 7.39 19.84
N ALA A 419 -12.84 7.52 18.81
CA ALA A 419 -13.36 6.40 18.05
C ALA A 419 -12.25 5.69 17.27
N THR A 420 -12.42 4.39 17.03
CA THR A 420 -11.58 3.65 16.08
C THR A 420 -11.92 4.07 14.65
N GLU A 421 -11.00 3.79 13.74
CA GLU A 421 -11.15 4.01 12.31
C GLU A 421 -12.43 3.34 11.78
N TYR A 422 -12.68 2.10 12.16
CA TYR A 422 -13.88 1.36 11.74
C TYR A 422 -15.17 1.96 12.28
N SER A 423 -15.18 2.43 13.53
CA SER A 423 -16.35 3.14 14.09
C SER A 423 -16.64 4.44 13.34
N ALA A 424 -15.60 5.13 12.87
CA ALA A 424 -15.74 6.32 12.04
C ALA A 424 -16.24 5.97 10.63
N MET A 425 -15.75 4.88 10.02
CA MET A 425 -16.24 4.38 8.74
C MET A 425 -17.72 4.02 8.81
N ASP A 426 -18.13 3.25 9.82
CA ASP A 426 -19.54 2.90 10.05
C ASP A 426 -20.43 4.15 10.23
N SER A 427 -19.91 5.18 10.91
CA SER A 427 -20.63 6.44 11.10
C SER A 427 -20.80 7.21 9.78
N ALA A 428 -19.77 7.23 8.93
CA ALA A 428 -19.83 7.85 7.61
C ALA A 428 -20.77 7.09 6.66
N GLU A 429 -20.70 5.77 6.62
CA GLU A 429 -21.59 4.92 5.83
C GLU A 429 -23.05 5.06 6.28
N GLY A 430 -23.26 5.24 7.58
CA GLY A 430 -24.57 5.52 8.17
C GLY A 430 -25.24 6.78 7.60
N GLN A 431 -24.48 7.84 7.29
CA GLN A 431 -25.01 9.06 6.70
C GLN A 431 -25.48 8.88 5.25
N VAL A 432 -24.89 7.94 4.53
CA VAL A 432 -25.15 7.70 3.10
C VAL A 432 -25.80 6.33 2.84
N GLN A 433 -26.47 5.75 3.83
CA GLN A 433 -27.11 4.43 3.78
C GLN A 433 -27.99 4.21 2.52
N ASN A 434 -28.71 5.25 2.10
CA ASN A 434 -29.57 5.22 0.91
C ASN A 434 -28.77 5.05 -0.39
N LEU A 435 -27.50 5.46 -0.43
CA LEU A 435 -26.62 5.38 -1.59
C LEU A 435 -25.83 4.07 -1.63
N ARG A 436 -25.69 3.37 -0.51
CA ARG A 436 -24.92 2.13 -0.36
C ARG A 436 -23.44 2.30 -0.71
N TYR A 437 -22.88 3.44 -0.36
CA TYR A 437 -21.46 3.68 -0.51
C TYR A 437 -20.68 3.05 0.63
N THR A 438 -19.45 2.63 0.34
CA THR A 438 -18.51 2.04 1.28
C THR A 438 -17.38 3.02 1.55
N ALA A 439 -17.04 3.21 2.82
CA ALA A 439 -15.95 4.10 3.22
C ALA A 439 -14.59 3.44 2.96
N THR A 440 -13.61 4.23 2.53
CA THR A 440 -12.20 3.82 2.54
C THR A 440 -11.64 3.90 3.96
N PHE A 441 -10.54 3.19 4.23
CA PHE A 441 -9.82 3.38 5.49
C PHE A 441 -9.41 4.85 5.64
N PRO A 442 -9.70 5.49 6.79
CA PRO A 442 -9.55 6.93 6.93
C PRO A 442 -8.10 7.40 6.99
N LEU A 443 -7.89 8.65 6.60
CA LEU A 443 -6.71 9.42 6.93
C LEU A 443 -6.98 10.27 8.17
N LEU A 444 -5.98 10.43 9.02
CA LEU A 444 -6.03 11.38 10.12
C LEU A 444 -5.54 12.75 9.66
N LEU A 445 -6.40 13.75 9.71
CA LEU A 445 -6.10 15.12 9.36
C LEU A 445 -6.29 16.04 10.57
N ASN A 446 -5.58 17.16 10.57
CA ASN A 446 -5.87 18.27 11.46
C ASN A 446 -6.77 19.27 10.72
N VAL A 447 -8.00 19.45 11.22
CA VAL A 447 -8.96 20.42 10.68
C VAL A 447 -9.39 21.35 11.82
N ALA A 448 -9.01 22.61 11.76
CA ALA A 448 -9.28 23.61 12.82
C ALA A 448 -8.83 23.12 14.21
N GLU A 449 -7.62 22.61 14.33
CA GLU A 449 -7.03 22.05 15.56
C GLU A 449 -7.78 20.81 16.11
N GLN A 450 -8.70 20.24 15.32
CA GLN A 450 -9.45 19.04 15.68
C GLN A 450 -8.93 17.81 14.93
N PRO A 451 -8.61 16.71 15.64
CA PRO A 451 -8.27 15.46 14.99
C PRO A 451 -9.50 14.93 14.24
N THR A 452 -9.34 14.72 12.95
CA THR A 452 -10.44 14.44 12.03
C THR A 452 -10.08 13.26 11.14
N TYR A 453 -10.94 12.26 11.08
CA TYR A 453 -10.89 11.20 10.09
C TYR A 453 -11.48 11.71 8.78
N PHE A 454 -10.68 11.69 7.75
CA PHE A 454 -11.09 11.94 6.37
C PHE A 454 -11.11 10.65 5.58
N MET A 455 -12.17 10.41 4.82
CA MET A 455 -12.33 9.20 4.00
C MET A 455 -13.11 9.46 2.73
N ALA A 456 -12.82 8.68 1.70
CA ALA A 456 -13.61 8.66 0.48
C ALA A 456 -14.76 7.64 0.61
N LEU A 457 -15.88 7.93 -0.04
CA LEU A 457 -17.05 7.06 -0.11
C LEU A 457 -17.19 6.56 -1.55
N LYS A 458 -17.10 5.23 -1.73
CA LYS A 458 -17.07 4.55 -3.03
C LYS A 458 -18.40 3.87 -3.33
N ASP A 459 -18.76 3.84 -4.61
CA ASP A 459 -19.88 3.06 -5.10
C ASP A 459 -19.50 1.57 -5.28
N ALA A 460 -20.48 0.76 -5.71
CA ALA A 460 -20.28 -0.68 -5.96
C ALA A 460 -19.27 -0.99 -7.10
N SER A 461 -18.82 0.03 -7.84
CA SER A 461 -17.81 -0.09 -8.89
C SER A 461 -16.41 0.33 -8.41
N GLU A 462 -16.22 0.51 -7.10
CA GLU A 462 -14.99 0.97 -6.44
C GLU A 462 -14.55 2.39 -6.86
N LEU A 463 -15.50 3.22 -7.34
CA LEU A 463 -15.23 4.59 -7.72
C LEU A 463 -15.65 5.56 -6.61
N VAL A 464 -14.79 6.51 -6.30
CA VAL A 464 -15.08 7.58 -5.33
C VAL A 464 -16.22 8.46 -5.84
N LYS A 465 -17.22 8.69 -5.00
CA LYS A 465 -18.43 9.48 -5.29
C LYS A 465 -18.66 10.61 -4.32
N MET A 466 -18.23 10.47 -3.10
CA MET A 466 -18.37 11.47 -2.05
C MET A 466 -17.19 11.37 -1.07
N TYR A 467 -17.12 12.32 -0.17
CA TYR A 467 -16.13 12.36 0.91
C TYR A 467 -16.85 12.50 2.25
N ALA A 468 -16.20 12.02 3.31
CA ALA A 468 -16.69 12.18 4.66
C ALA A 468 -15.57 12.66 5.60
N MET A 469 -15.95 13.49 6.56
CA MET A 469 -15.13 13.92 7.69
C MET A 469 -15.83 13.57 8.99
N VAL A 470 -15.11 12.89 9.88
CA VAL A 470 -15.63 12.42 11.17
C VAL A 470 -14.71 12.91 12.28
N ASN A 471 -15.26 13.57 13.30
CA ASN A 471 -14.47 14.00 14.43
C ASN A 471 -14.03 12.80 15.28
N VAL A 472 -12.72 12.69 15.56
CA VAL A 472 -12.17 11.55 16.29
C VAL A 472 -12.73 11.45 17.71
N ASN A 473 -12.82 12.58 18.41
CA ASN A 473 -13.28 12.62 19.80
C ASN A 473 -14.81 12.49 19.90
N GLN A 474 -15.54 12.96 18.88
CA GLN A 474 -17.00 12.97 18.82
C GLN A 474 -17.48 12.41 17.48
N TYR A 475 -17.39 11.09 17.31
CA TYR A 475 -17.70 10.40 16.06
C TYR A 475 -19.14 10.57 15.55
N GLN A 476 -20.03 11.20 16.32
CA GLN A 476 -21.37 11.62 15.88
C GLN A 476 -21.34 12.87 15.00
N ILE A 477 -20.26 13.65 15.05
CA ILE A 477 -20.04 14.78 14.14
C ILE A 477 -19.46 14.24 12.85
N VAL A 478 -20.36 14.01 11.90
CA VAL A 478 -20.06 13.44 10.59
C VAL A 478 -20.59 14.38 9.52
N ALA A 479 -19.70 14.89 8.69
CA ALA A 479 -20.06 15.67 7.51
C ALA A 479 -19.75 14.88 6.25
N THR A 480 -20.56 15.05 5.21
CA THR A 480 -20.34 14.48 3.88
C THR A 480 -20.47 15.57 2.83
N GLY A 481 -19.80 15.38 1.68
CA GLY A 481 -19.87 16.30 0.54
C GLY A 481 -19.49 15.59 -0.75
N ALA A 482 -19.97 16.09 -1.88
CA ALA A 482 -19.61 15.58 -3.20
C ALA A 482 -18.18 15.97 -3.59
N THR A 483 -17.67 17.05 -3.01
CA THR A 483 -16.28 17.49 -3.12
C THR A 483 -15.65 17.60 -1.74
N VAL A 484 -14.31 17.60 -1.67
CA VAL A 484 -13.59 17.78 -0.40
C VAL A 484 -13.91 19.13 0.23
N ALA A 485 -13.93 20.20 -0.57
CA ALA A 485 -14.24 21.55 -0.08
C ALA A 485 -15.66 21.65 0.48
N GLU A 486 -16.64 21.01 -0.15
CA GLU A 486 -18.02 20.96 0.37
C GLU A 486 -18.08 20.16 1.69
N CYS A 487 -17.42 19.00 1.72
CA CYS A 487 -17.36 18.15 2.91
C CYS A 487 -16.75 18.92 4.10
N GLU A 488 -15.66 19.61 3.88
CA GLU A 488 -15.00 20.43 4.90
C GLU A 488 -15.87 21.59 5.38
N SER A 489 -16.45 22.34 4.45
CA SER A 489 -17.34 23.46 4.80
C SER A 489 -18.48 22.98 5.71
N ASN A 490 -19.10 21.84 5.34
CA ASN A 490 -20.14 21.22 6.16
C ASN A 490 -19.59 20.78 7.52
N TYR A 491 -18.39 20.21 7.54
CA TYR A 491 -17.74 19.74 8.77
C TYR A 491 -17.42 20.90 9.72
N ARG A 492 -16.78 21.96 9.24
CA ARG A 492 -16.48 23.16 10.05
C ARG A 492 -17.76 23.81 10.60
N GLN A 493 -18.84 23.83 9.81
CA GLN A 493 -20.13 24.30 10.29
C GLN A 493 -20.68 23.43 11.43
N MET A 494 -20.53 22.11 11.36
CA MET A 494 -20.95 21.18 12.42
C MET A 494 -20.09 21.32 13.68
N LEU A 495 -18.76 21.50 13.53
CA LEU A 495 -17.85 21.75 14.65
C LEU A 495 -18.24 23.04 15.39
N ARG A 496 -18.58 24.10 14.65
CA ARG A 496 -19.09 25.37 15.23
C ARG A 496 -20.39 25.17 15.99
N GLN A 497 -21.37 24.48 15.41
CA GLN A 497 -22.63 24.17 16.06
C GLN A 497 -22.45 23.36 17.34
N SER A 498 -21.40 22.55 17.40
CA SER A 498 -21.02 21.75 18.58
C SER A 498 -20.13 22.50 19.57
N ASN A 499 -19.84 23.78 19.35
CA ASN A 499 -18.94 24.63 20.13
C ASN A 499 -17.51 24.06 20.29
N LEU A 500 -17.02 23.32 19.29
CA LEU A 500 -15.65 22.79 19.26
C LEU A 500 -14.65 23.79 18.67
N ILE A 501 -15.14 24.72 17.85
CA ILE A 501 -14.34 25.77 17.22
C ILE A 501 -15.03 27.12 17.38
N SER A 502 -14.24 28.20 17.39
CA SER A 502 -14.73 29.58 17.45
C SER A 502 -15.09 30.08 16.04
N ASP A 503 -15.79 31.22 15.97
CA ASP A 503 -16.27 31.82 14.71
C ASP A 503 -15.13 32.19 13.75
N ASP A 504 -13.98 32.54 14.27
CA ASP A 504 -12.76 32.90 13.54
C ASP A 504 -11.98 31.66 13.03
N GLN A 505 -12.21 30.47 13.61
CA GLN A 505 -11.60 29.19 13.18
C GLN A 505 -12.48 28.41 12.18
N THR A 506 -13.64 28.93 11.80
CA THR A 506 -14.51 28.23 10.86
C THR A 506 -13.84 28.02 9.50
N GLY A 507 -12.72 28.74 9.22
CA GLY A 507 -12.07 28.67 7.91
C GLY A 507 -13.03 28.96 6.74
N ILE A 508 -14.28 29.28 7.08
CA ILE A 508 -15.09 30.10 6.22
C ILE A 508 -14.45 31.49 6.38
N ASP A 509 -13.18 31.58 5.95
CA ASP A 509 -12.83 32.80 5.31
C ASP A 509 -14.01 33.05 4.39
N GLN A 510 -14.74 34.07 4.64
CA GLN A 510 -15.45 34.75 3.57
C GLN A 510 -14.44 34.71 2.44
N PRO A 511 -14.71 34.01 1.31
CA PRO A 511 -13.73 33.74 0.27
C PRO A 511 -12.96 35.01 0.12
N VAL A 512 -11.63 34.95 0.32
CA VAL A 512 -10.78 36.14 0.47
C VAL A 512 -11.25 37.06 -0.63
N GLU A 513 -11.92 38.15 -0.24
CA GLU A 513 -12.64 39.04 -1.18
C GLU A 513 -11.67 39.64 -2.21
N THR A 514 -10.39 39.34 -2.02
CA THR A 514 -9.25 39.78 -2.84
C THR A 514 -9.09 39.02 -4.15
N ASP A 515 -9.55 37.78 -4.31
CA ASP A 515 -9.35 37.02 -5.55
C ASP A 515 -10.64 36.63 -6.28
N ARG A 516 -11.80 36.85 -5.68
CA ARG A 516 -13.10 36.64 -6.33
C ARG A 516 -13.45 37.86 -7.16
N ARG A 517 -13.53 37.68 -8.47
CA ARG A 517 -13.95 38.72 -9.41
C ARG A 517 -15.36 38.49 -9.88
N SER A 518 -16.02 39.58 -10.26
CA SER A 518 -17.34 39.52 -10.86
C SER A 518 -17.30 40.09 -12.28
N LEU A 519 -18.11 39.49 -13.15
CA LEU A 519 -18.34 39.94 -14.50
C LEU A 519 -19.84 40.10 -14.72
N GLU A 520 -20.29 41.35 -14.90
CA GLU A 520 -21.68 41.61 -15.24
C GLU A 520 -21.91 41.69 -16.75
N GLY A 521 -23.00 41.12 -17.23
CA GLY A 521 -23.34 41.20 -18.64
C GLY A 521 -24.78 40.79 -18.94
N VAL A 522 -25.20 41.10 -20.15
CA VAL A 522 -26.45 40.61 -20.71
C VAL A 522 -26.13 39.43 -21.62
N ILE A 523 -26.80 38.32 -21.43
CA ILE A 523 -26.52 37.09 -22.17
C ILE A 523 -26.93 37.27 -23.65
N ALA A 524 -25.95 37.16 -24.53
CA ALA A 524 -26.15 37.20 -25.99
C ALA A 524 -26.34 35.80 -26.58
N GLU A 525 -25.69 34.80 -26.05
CA GLU A 525 -25.71 33.42 -26.53
C GLU A 525 -25.53 32.45 -25.39
N ILE A 526 -26.29 31.35 -25.41
CA ILE A 526 -26.15 30.21 -24.50
C ILE A 526 -25.93 28.95 -25.33
N ARG A 527 -24.91 28.18 -25.01
CA ARG A 527 -24.69 26.84 -25.54
C ARG A 527 -24.54 25.86 -24.40
N SER A 528 -24.96 24.62 -24.63
CA SER A 528 -24.73 23.55 -23.65
C SER A 528 -24.06 22.35 -24.32
N ALA A 529 -23.23 21.66 -23.56
CA ALA A 529 -22.61 20.39 -23.94
C ALA A 529 -22.64 19.45 -22.73
N VAL A 530 -22.60 18.15 -22.98
CA VAL A 530 -22.41 17.16 -21.94
C VAL A 530 -20.96 16.75 -21.99
N VAL A 531 -20.22 17.01 -20.89
CA VAL A 531 -18.82 16.67 -20.74
C VAL A 531 -18.72 15.80 -19.49
N ASP A 532 -18.20 14.59 -19.63
CA ASP A 532 -18.04 13.60 -18.55
C ASP A 532 -19.33 13.33 -17.73
N GLY A 533 -20.47 13.35 -18.44
CA GLY A 533 -21.79 13.13 -17.83
C GLY A 533 -22.43 14.37 -17.20
N ASN A 534 -21.72 15.48 -17.10
CA ASN A 534 -22.20 16.75 -16.55
C ASN A 534 -22.66 17.71 -17.65
N SER A 535 -23.76 18.44 -17.39
CA SER A 535 -24.22 19.49 -18.29
C SER A 535 -23.41 20.76 -18.08
N ILE A 536 -22.62 21.14 -19.06
CA ILE A 536 -21.81 22.36 -19.06
C ILE A 536 -22.50 23.41 -19.95
N TYR A 537 -22.58 24.64 -19.45
CA TYR A 537 -23.13 25.80 -20.13
C TYR A 537 -22.02 26.78 -20.49
N PHE A 538 -22.10 27.33 -21.69
CA PHE A 538 -21.22 28.36 -22.22
C PHE A 538 -22.03 29.60 -22.53
N LEU A 539 -21.73 30.71 -21.85
CA LEU A 539 -22.38 31.98 -22.04
C LEU A 539 -21.48 32.95 -22.78
N ARG A 540 -22.05 33.73 -23.70
CA ARG A 540 -21.45 34.92 -24.25
C ARG A 540 -22.29 36.12 -23.90
N PHE A 541 -21.67 37.24 -23.59
CA PHE A 541 -22.35 38.49 -23.25
C PHE A 541 -22.45 39.43 -24.46
N THR A 542 -23.42 40.36 -24.42
CA THR A 542 -23.56 41.45 -25.40
C THR A 542 -22.44 42.48 -25.17
N GLY A 543 -21.66 42.81 -26.21
CA GLY A 543 -20.53 43.72 -26.17
C GLY A 543 -19.23 43.03 -26.56
N GLU A 544 -18.15 43.79 -26.69
CA GLU A 544 -16.81 43.23 -26.96
C GLU A 544 -16.26 42.59 -25.68
N THR A 545 -16.67 41.36 -25.37
CA THR A 545 -16.02 40.51 -24.39
C THR A 545 -15.35 39.36 -25.13
N ASP A 546 -14.04 39.30 -25.10
CA ASP A 546 -13.25 38.23 -25.73
C ASP A 546 -13.38 36.88 -25.01
N PHE A 547 -14.14 36.84 -23.90
CA PHE A 547 -14.23 35.65 -23.04
C PHE A 547 -15.58 34.96 -23.15
N THR A 548 -15.56 33.64 -23.17
CA THR A 548 -16.74 32.79 -22.97
C THR A 548 -16.77 32.39 -21.48
N VAL A 549 -17.93 32.49 -20.82
CA VAL A 549 -18.12 31.99 -19.48
C VAL A 549 -18.54 30.53 -19.54
N ARG A 550 -17.77 29.65 -18.93
CA ARG A 550 -18.06 28.23 -18.75
C ARG A 550 -18.60 28.01 -17.35
N MET A 551 -19.67 27.22 -17.21
CA MET A 551 -20.23 26.84 -15.91
C MET A 551 -20.80 25.43 -15.94
N SER A 552 -20.67 24.70 -14.87
CA SER A 552 -21.34 23.41 -14.68
C SER A 552 -22.73 23.62 -14.06
N ALA A 553 -23.71 22.83 -14.49
CA ALA A 553 -25.02 22.82 -13.82
C ALA A 553 -24.95 22.29 -12.37
N ALA A 554 -23.88 21.60 -12.00
CA ALA A 554 -23.63 21.16 -10.64
C ALA A 554 -23.23 22.33 -9.73
N ASP A 555 -22.38 23.25 -10.25
CA ASP A 555 -21.89 24.41 -9.50
C ASP A 555 -22.91 25.57 -9.53
N VAL A 556 -23.61 25.72 -10.66
CA VAL A 556 -24.65 26.75 -10.86
C VAL A 556 -25.97 26.08 -11.23
N PRO A 557 -26.79 25.66 -10.24
CA PRO A 557 -28.04 24.90 -10.47
C PRO A 557 -29.06 25.62 -11.33
N TYR A 558 -29.00 26.96 -11.43
CA TYR A 558 -29.92 27.76 -12.27
C TYR A 558 -29.46 27.87 -13.73
N ALA A 559 -28.26 27.41 -14.08
CA ALA A 559 -27.73 27.50 -15.44
C ALA A 559 -28.75 27.00 -16.53
N PRO A 560 -29.52 25.92 -16.29
CA PRO A 560 -30.56 25.46 -17.22
C PRO A 560 -31.74 26.43 -17.41
N LEU A 561 -31.94 27.38 -16.51
CA LEU A 561 -33.08 28.32 -16.53
C LEU A 561 -32.73 29.67 -17.15
N LEU A 562 -31.48 29.90 -17.52
CA LEU A 562 -31.00 31.14 -18.13
C LEU A 562 -31.51 31.28 -19.57
N ASN A 563 -31.83 32.51 -19.94
CA ASN A 563 -32.30 32.86 -21.28
C ASN A 563 -31.41 33.93 -21.89
N VAL A 564 -31.38 33.95 -23.23
CA VAL A 564 -30.77 35.06 -23.96
C VAL A 564 -31.53 36.35 -23.65
N GLY A 565 -30.81 37.38 -23.25
CA GLY A 565 -31.35 38.66 -22.78
C GLY A 565 -31.37 38.82 -21.26
N ASP A 566 -31.14 37.78 -20.49
CA ASP A 566 -31.02 37.88 -19.04
C ASP A 566 -29.77 38.70 -18.68
N ARG A 567 -29.89 39.58 -17.67
CA ARG A 567 -28.76 40.28 -17.09
C ARG A 567 -28.26 39.49 -15.88
N VAL A 568 -26.99 39.14 -15.91
CA VAL A 568 -26.38 38.31 -14.87
C VAL A 568 -25.09 38.94 -14.35
N CYS A 569 -24.79 38.66 -13.10
CA CYS A 569 -23.47 38.81 -12.48
C CYS A 569 -22.88 37.42 -12.29
N VAL A 570 -21.72 37.16 -12.90
CA VAL A 570 -21.00 35.90 -12.81
C VAL A 570 -19.80 36.10 -11.92
N TRP A 571 -19.59 35.21 -10.98
CA TRP A 571 -18.45 35.21 -10.07
C TRP A 571 -17.43 34.14 -10.47
N TYR A 572 -16.14 34.48 -10.42
CA TYR A 572 -15.04 33.59 -10.76
C TYR A 572 -13.79 33.94 -9.96
N TYR A 573 -12.82 33.01 -9.90
CA TYR A 573 -11.53 33.22 -9.27
C TYR A 573 -10.44 33.51 -10.33
N ASP A 574 -9.43 34.33 -10.00
CA ASP A 574 -8.35 34.70 -10.91
C ASP A 574 -7.61 33.49 -11.50
N GLY A 575 -7.43 32.41 -10.72
CA GLY A 575 -6.82 31.17 -11.19
C GLY A 575 -7.68 30.35 -12.15
N HIS A 576 -8.97 30.70 -12.32
CA HIS A 576 -9.93 29.99 -13.18
C HIS A 576 -10.18 30.68 -14.53
N VAL A 577 -9.24 31.53 -14.96
CA VAL A 577 -9.26 32.20 -16.27
C VAL A 577 -8.30 31.49 -17.21
N SER A 578 -8.84 30.83 -18.25
CA SER A 578 -8.07 30.22 -19.33
C SER A 578 -7.99 31.14 -20.54
N GLU A 579 -7.19 30.76 -21.54
CA GLU A 579 -7.11 31.48 -22.83
C GLU A 579 -8.46 31.55 -23.57
N PHE A 580 -9.37 30.61 -23.30
CA PHE A 580 -10.64 30.44 -24.06
C PHE A 580 -11.90 30.74 -23.26
N TRP A 581 -11.86 30.59 -21.93
CA TRP A 581 -13.04 30.81 -21.06
C TRP A 581 -12.67 31.20 -19.64
N ILE A 582 -13.64 31.82 -18.97
CA ILE A 582 -13.68 32.04 -17.52
C ILE A 582 -14.57 30.95 -16.92
N GLU A 583 -14.10 30.22 -15.92
CA GLU A 583 -14.90 29.24 -15.21
C GLU A 583 -15.66 29.91 -14.06
N ALA A 584 -16.98 29.93 -14.17
CA ALA A 584 -17.85 30.54 -13.18
C ALA A 584 -18.06 29.61 -11.98
N CYS A 585 -17.86 30.14 -10.78
CA CYS A 585 -18.17 29.45 -9.54
C CYS A 585 -19.56 29.79 -8.97
N ASP A 586 -20.17 30.90 -9.43
CA ASP A 586 -21.49 31.34 -8.97
C ASP A 586 -22.12 32.29 -9.99
N LEU A 587 -23.45 32.46 -9.95
CA LEU A 587 -24.20 33.34 -10.83
C LEU A 587 -25.41 33.95 -10.11
N GLU A 588 -25.61 35.25 -10.28
CA GLU A 588 -26.78 35.98 -9.79
C GLU A 588 -27.54 36.62 -10.96
N LEU A 589 -28.88 36.46 -10.98
CA LEU A 589 -29.74 37.16 -11.89
C LEU A 589 -29.99 38.59 -11.39
N LEU A 590 -29.59 39.57 -12.18
CA LEU A 590 -29.76 40.98 -11.85
C LEU A 590 -31.13 41.46 -12.32
N PRO A 591 -31.84 42.31 -11.53
CA PRO A 591 -33.13 42.87 -11.97
C PRO A 591 -32.96 43.72 -13.22
N VAL A 592 -33.90 43.56 -14.16
CA VAL A 592 -33.94 44.41 -15.35
C VAL A 592 -34.20 45.85 -14.87
N SER A 593 -33.24 46.74 -15.08
CA SER A 593 -33.46 48.18 -14.77
C SER A 593 -34.60 48.70 -15.64
N MET A 594 -35.72 48.99 -15.03
CA MET A 594 -36.79 49.73 -15.71
C MET A 594 -36.21 51.10 -16.15
N PRO A 595 -36.50 51.55 -17.39
CA PRO A 595 -36.12 52.88 -17.79
C PRO A 595 -36.76 53.90 -16.83
N ALA A 596 -35.98 54.87 -16.37
CA ALA A 596 -36.47 55.95 -15.51
C ALA A 596 -37.67 56.61 -16.23
N GLU A 597 -38.81 56.71 -15.50
CA GLU A 597 -39.94 57.52 -15.98
C GLU A 597 -39.46 58.93 -16.27
N PRO A 598 -39.86 59.56 -17.39
CA PRO A 598 -39.48 60.94 -17.67
C PRO A 598 -40.05 61.85 -16.60
N ASP A 599 -39.16 62.67 -16.01
CA ASP A 599 -39.46 63.72 -15.03
C ASP A 599 -40.62 64.59 -15.55
N ASP A 600 -41.81 64.48 -14.92
CA ASP A 600 -42.96 65.33 -15.24
C ASP A 600 -42.60 66.78 -14.84
N ALA A 601 -42.45 67.60 -15.87
CA ALA A 601 -42.22 69.02 -15.76
C ALA A 601 -43.29 69.68 -14.84
N GLN A 602 -42.87 70.24 -13.75
CA GLN A 602 -43.67 71.13 -12.93
C GLN A 602 -44.07 72.38 -13.75
N PRO A 603 -45.34 72.76 -13.81
CA PRO A 603 -45.71 74.02 -14.40
C PRO A 603 -45.34 75.18 -13.48
N SER A 604 -44.50 76.08 -14.00
CA SER A 604 -44.26 77.40 -13.47
C SER A 604 -45.56 78.23 -13.55
N GLY A 605 -46.13 78.52 -12.44
CA GLY A 605 -47.23 79.51 -12.31
C GLY A 605 -46.88 80.47 -11.23
N GLY A 606 -46.37 81.60 -11.62
CA GLY A 606 -46.22 82.75 -10.79
C GLY A 606 -47.53 83.55 -10.68
N VAL A 607 -47.45 84.52 -9.78
CA VAL A 607 -48.09 85.84 -9.78
C VAL A 607 -49.08 86.13 -8.65
N ASP A 608 -48.62 87.09 -7.82
CA ASP A 608 -49.28 88.23 -7.18
C ASP A 608 -50.53 88.04 -6.30
N ALA A 609 -50.38 88.38 -5.03
CA ALA A 609 -50.84 89.56 -4.31
C ALA A 609 -50.52 89.44 -2.81
#